data_44d030ec71c5ec0b833a655e4e82d276
#
_entry.id   44d030ec71c5ec0b833a655e4e82d276
#
_cell.length_a   1.000
_cell.length_b   1.000
_cell.length_c   1.000
_cell.angle_alpha   90.00
_cell.angle_beta   90.00
_cell.angle_gamma   90.00
#
_symmetry.space_group_name_H-M   'P 1'
#
loop_
_entity.id
_entity.type
_entity.pdbx_description
1 polymer ?
#
loop_
_entity_poly.entity_id
_entity_poly.type
_entity_poly.pdbx_seq_one_letter_code
_entity_poly.pdbx_strand_id
1 'polypeptide(L)'
;MEKGEDGEVFSVLNITEAQRSYAGAYNIKATNSAGEKTVRMNLIVMDRPSEPLGRDECFMDVEAESLTLDWSPPKEDGGSAVTHYVVNKLDKTLGVWSEVSSFVIRSGMKITKLVQGHEYKFKIQAVNKYGTSDPMITPDIVAQHPFSTPQKTEPPVVQAIANEYAVLKW
;
A
#
# COMPACT_ATOMS: atom_id res chain seq x y z
N MET A 1 22.43 -36.14 18.16
CA MET A 1 22.82 -36.87 16.94
C MET A 1 22.13 -38.20 17.02
N GLU A 2 21.34 -38.51 16.04
CA GLU A 2 20.64 -39.78 15.93
C GLU A 2 21.38 -40.64 14.88
N LYS A 3 21.36 -41.95 15.06
CA LYS A 3 21.90 -42.91 14.08
C LYS A 3 20.74 -43.53 13.31
N GLY A 4 20.78 -43.45 11.99
CA GLY A 4 19.89 -44.18 11.12
C GLY A 4 20.18 -45.68 11.13
N GLU A 5 19.23 -46.49 10.63
CA GLU A 5 19.33 -47.96 10.55
C GLU A 5 20.53 -48.39 9.69
N ASP A 6 20.97 -47.54 8.74
CA ASP A 6 22.11 -47.81 7.85
C ASP A 6 23.47 -47.32 8.39
N GLY A 7 23.54 -46.88 9.64
CA GLY A 7 24.75 -46.36 10.26
C GLY A 7 25.09 -44.90 9.90
N GLU A 8 24.24 -44.23 9.15
CA GLU A 8 24.36 -42.79 8.88
C GLU A 8 24.08 -41.98 10.16
N VAL A 9 24.86 -40.91 10.34
CA VAL A 9 24.70 -39.98 11.46
C VAL A 9 24.03 -38.71 10.94
N PHE A 10 22.86 -38.38 11.50
CA PHE A 10 22.15 -37.19 11.16
C PHE A 10 21.88 -36.30 12.40
N SER A 11 21.72 -35.02 12.16
CA SER A 11 21.32 -34.06 13.19
C SER A 11 20.06 -33.35 12.71
N VAL A 12 19.06 -33.30 13.57
CA VAL A 12 17.79 -32.62 13.30
C VAL A 12 17.75 -31.31 14.09
N LEU A 13 17.53 -30.21 13.39
CA LEU A 13 17.20 -28.91 13.99
C LEU A 13 15.70 -28.68 13.84
N ASN A 14 14.97 -28.74 14.94
CA ASN A 14 13.53 -28.45 14.97
C ASN A 14 13.30 -26.97 15.32
N ILE A 15 12.59 -26.26 14.45
CA ILE A 15 12.13 -24.89 14.67
C ILE A 15 10.63 -24.92 14.82
N THR A 16 10.12 -24.75 16.04
CA THR A 16 8.69 -24.90 16.37
C THR A 16 7.86 -23.67 16.03
N GLU A 17 8.46 -22.47 16.06
CA GLU A 17 7.81 -21.22 15.75
C GLU A 17 8.72 -20.42 14.81
N ALA A 18 8.64 -20.76 13.52
CA ALA A 18 9.46 -20.10 12.51
C ALA A 18 9.04 -18.64 12.35
N GLN A 19 9.96 -17.71 12.66
CA GLN A 19 9.81 -16.28 12.44
C GLN A 19 10.56 -15.88 11.17
N ARG A 20 10.13 -14.80 10.53
CA ARG A 20 10.77 -14.26 9.34
C ARG A 20 12.23 -13.89 9.56
N SER A 21 12.59 -13.47 10.77
CA SER A 21 13.97 -13.22 11.20
C SER A 21 14.90 -14.43 11.10
N TYR A 22 14.33 -15.64 11.00
CA TYR A 22 15.11 -16.87 10.82
C TYR A 22 15.45 -17.15 9.35
N ALA A 23 14.89 -16.40 8.41
CA ALA A 23 15.31 -16.50 7.02
C ALA A 23 16.76 -16.02 6.85
N GLY A 24 17.54 -16.76 6.08
CA GLY A 24 18.92 -16.40 5.84
C GLY A 24 19.83 -17.58 5.53
N ALA A 25 21.13 -17.30 5.48
CA ALA A 25 22.15 -18.29 5.20
C ALA A 25 22.67 -18.93 6.51
N TYR A 26 22.62 -20.25 6.56
CA TYR A 26 23.13 -21.04 7.68
C TYR A 26 24.32 -21.87 7.21
N ASN A 27 25.31 -22.00 8.08
CA ASN A 27 26.45 -22.88 7.88
C ASN A 27 26.38 -24.06 8.86
N ILE A 28 26.34 -25.24 8.35
CA ILE A 28 26.41 -26.46 9.14
C ILE A 28 27.83 -26.98 9.04
N LYS A 29 28.53 -27.06 10.18
CA LYS A 29 29.91 -27.53 10.27
C LYS A 29 29.93 -28.90 10.98
N ALA A 30 30.45 -29.89 10.29
CA ALA A 30 30.76 -31.20 10.86
C ALA A 30 32.27 -31.34 11.09
N THR A 31 32.68 -31.79 12.27
CA THR A 31 34.09 -31.96 12.65
C THR A 31 34.29 -33.34 13.27
N ASN A 32 35.36 -34.02 12.85
CA ASN A 32 35.83 -35.25 13.47
C ASN A 32 37.37 -35.23 13.56
N SER A 33 37.97 -36.35 14.03
CA SER A 33 39.43 -36.47 14.16
C SER A 33 40.19 -36.40 12.82
N ALA A 34 39.52 -36.64 11.69
CA ALA A 34 40.09 -36.62 10.35
C ALA A 34 39.96 -35.27 9.64
N GLY A 35 39.18 -34.33 10.19
CA GLY A 35 39.01 -33.00 9.63
C GLY A 35 37.63 -32.39 9.84
N GLU A 36 37.36 -31.35 9.06
CA GLU A 36 36.08 -30.63 9.12
C GLU A 36 35.50 -30.41 7.73
N LYS A 37 34.16 -30.35 7.66
CA LYS A 37 33.43 -30.01 6.45
C LYS A 37 32.29 -29.03 6.80
N THR A 38 32.15 -27.98 6.01
CA THR A 38 31.08 -26.99 6.16
C THR A 38 30.17 -27.03 4.94
N VAL A 39 28.86 -27.06 5.19
CA VAL A 39 27.83 -26.94 4.16
C VAL A 39 27.01 -25.70 4.44
N ARG A 40 26.78 -24.89 3.41
CA ARG A 40 25.93 -23.72 3.47
C ARG A 40 24.54 -24.07 2.94
N MET A 41 23.51 -23.65 3.69
CA MET A 41 22.12 -23.73 3.25
C MET A 41 21.44 -22.39 3.43
N ASN A 42 20.44 -22.10 2.60
CA ASN A 42 19.59 -20.93 2.75
C ASN A 42 18.23 -21.39 3.28
N LEU A 43 17.81 -20.83 4.41
CA LEU A 43 16.47 -20.99 4.94
C LEU A 43 15.59 -19.87 4.43
N ILE A 44 14.47 -20.24 3.81
CA ILE A 44 13.45 -19.29 3.35
C ILE A 44 12.23 -19.47 4.25
N VAL A 45 11.83 -18.40 4.92
CA VAL A 45 10.59 -18.37 5.73
C VAL A 45 9.55 -17.60 4.94
N MET A 46 8.46 -18.28 4.59
CA MET A 46 7.35 -17.71 3.85
C MET A 46 6.33 -17.09 4.81
N ASP A 47 5.81 -15.92 4.45
CA ASP A 47 4.87 -15.16 5.28
C ASP A 47 3.95 -14.30 4.40
N ARG A 48 2.97 -13.64 5.03
CA ARG A 48 2.18 -12.57 4.41
C ARG A 48 3.06 -11.38 4.03
N PRO A 49 2.65 -10.54 3.06
CA PRO A 49 3.41 -9.33 2.71
C PRO A 49 3.48 -8.34 3.87
N SER A 50 4.46 -7.43 3.84
CA SER A 50 4.38 -6.22 4.65
C SER A 50 3.27 -5.29 4.13
N GLU A 51 2.92 -4.26 4.89
CA GLU A 51 1.96 -3.26 4.46
C GLU A 51 2.41 -2.57 3.15
N PRO A 52 1.50 -2.20 2.25
CA PRO A 52 1.80 -1.33 1.12
C PRO A 52 2.40 0.00 1.58
N LEU A 53 3.23 0.62 0.75
CA LEU A 53 3.82 1.91 1.08
C LEU A 53 2.94 3.06 0.57
N GLY A 54 2.69 4.04 1.44
CA GLY A 54 2.08 5.30 1.05
C GLY A 54 3.00 6.11 0.13
N ARG A 55 2.41 6.95 -0.70
CA ARG A 55 3.10 7.99 -1.47
C ARG A 55 2.77 9.36 -0.91
N ASP A 56 3.67 10.31 -1.05
CA ASP A 56 3.44 11.70 -0.60
C ASP A 56 2.19 12.28 -1.29
N GLU A 57 2.03 11.99 -2.59
CA GLU A 57 0.85 12.30 -3.39
C GLU A 57 0.09 11.03 -3.73
N CYS A 58 -0.67 10.51 -2.77
CA CYS A 58 -1.47 9.29 -2.96
C CYS A 58 -2.82 9.54 -3.62
N PHE A 59 -3.25 10.79 -3.75
CA PHE A 59 -4.51 11.18 -4.38
C PHE A 59 -4.26 12.04 -5.62
N MET A 60 -4.84 11.64 -6.73
CA MET A 60 -4.79 12.36 -8.01
C MET A 60 -6.21 12.54 -8.55
N ASP A 61 -6.39 13.49 -9.45
CA ASP A 61 -7.66 13.76 -10.15
C ASP A 61 -8.85 13.80 -9.18
N VAL A 62 -8.69 14.54 -8.07
CA VAL A 62 -9.73 14.64 -7.03
C VAL A 62 -10.89 15.47 -7.58
N GLU A 63 -12.06 14.86 -7.63
CA GLU A 63 -13.32 15.43 -8.08
C GLU A 63 -14.42 15.25 -7.02
N ALA A 64 -15.60 15.79 -7.27
CA ALA A 64 -16.72 15.71 -6.34
C ALA A 64 -17.20 14.27 -6.07
N GLU A 65 -17.08 13.38 -7.06
CA GLU A 65 -17.62 12.02 -6.99
C GLU A 65 -16.59 10.93 -7.27
N SER A 66 -15.33 11.32 -7.56
CA SER A 66 -14.25 10.39 -7.86
C SER A 66 -12.88 10.92 -7.48
N LEU A 67 -11.91 10.02 -7.35
CA LEU A 67 -10.49 10.33 -7.25
C LEU A 67 -9.68 9.13 -7.76
N THR A 68 -8.42 9.37 -8.08
CA THR A 68 -7.45 8.29 -8.34
C THR A 68 -6.61 8.11 -7.09
N LEU A 69 -6.61 6.88 -6.56
CA LEU A 69 -5.80 6.47 -5.42
C LEU A 69 -4.58 5.71 -5.93
N ASP A 70 -3.39 6.08 -5.47
CA ASP A 70 -2.13 5.46 -5.83
C ASP A 70 -1.29 5.12 -4.59
N TRP A 71 -0.57 4.00 -4.65
CA TRP A 71 0.31 3.52 -3.58
C TRP A 71 1.53 2.81 -4.16
N SER A 72 2.47 2.43 -3.33
CA SER A 72 3.61 1.61 -3.75
C SER A 72 3.47 0.19 -3.20
N PRO A 73 4.01 -0.82 -3.91
CA PRO A 73 4.03 -2.18 -3.41
C PRO A 73 4.70 -2.29 -2.04
N PRO A 74 4.41 -3.35 -1.28
CA PRO A 74 5.10 -3.65 -0.04
C PRO A 74 6.61 -3.72 -0.22
N LYS A 75 7.36 -3.33 0.81
CA LYS A 75 8.82 -3.47 0.82
C LYS A 75 9.24 -4.95 0.79
N GLU A 76 8.44 -5.79 1.42
CA GLU A 76 8.67 -7.23 1.49
C GLU A 76 7.40 -7.98 1.08
N ASP A 77 7.54 -8.90 0.14
CA ASP A 77 6.44 -9.71 -0.39
C ASP A 77 6.13 -10.97 0.43
N GLY A 78 6.86 -11.21 1.50
CA GLY A 78 6.71 -12.41 2.32
C GLY A 78 7.36 -13.66 1.71
N GLY A 79 8.27 -13.49 0.72
CA GLY A 79 8.87 -14.61 -0.02
C GLY A 79 7.92 -15.23 -1.06
N SER A 80 6.82 -14.54 -1.36
CA SER A 80 5.86 -14.91 -2.41
C SER A 80 5.24 -13.66 -2.99
N ALA A 81 5.23 -13.55 -4.31
CA ALA A 81 4.71 -12.38 -5.01
C ALA A 81 3.32 -11.96 -4.53
N VAL A 82 3.12 -10.65 -4.40
CA VAL A 82 1.80 -10.06 -4.15
C VAL A 82 0.91 -10.35 -5.35
N THR A 83 -0.24 -10.93 -5.10
CA THR A 83 -1.21 -11.31 -6.14
C THR A 83 -2.20 -10.19 -6.46
N HIS A 84 -2.64 -9.48 -5.43
CA HIS A 84 -3.60 -8.39 -5.54
C HIS A 84 -3.63 -7.55 -4.27
N TYR A 85 -4.41 -6.46 -4.31
CA TYR A 85 -4.70 -5.60 -3.16
C TYR A 85 -6.19 -5.60 -2.86
N VAL A 86 -6.51 -5.40 -1.59
CA VAL A 86 -7.87 -5.14 -1.09
C VAL A 86 -7.94 -3.69 -0.68
N VAL A 87 -8.94 -2.97 -1.19
CA VAL A 87 -9.14 -1.54 -0.93
C VAL A 87 -10.50 -1.31 -0.28
N ASN A 88 -10.49 -0.66 0.88
CA ASN A 88 -11.67 -0.24 1.60
C ASN A 88 -11.67 1.29 1.76
N LYS A 89 -12.86 1.91 1.82
CA LYS A 89 -13.05 3.32 2.14
C LYS A 89 -13.82 3.49 3.44
N LEU A 90 -13.40 4.44 4.24
CA LEU A 90 -14.17 4.99 5.34
C LEU A 90 -14.80 6.29 4.88
N ASP A 91 -16.11 6.38 4.90
CA ASP A 91 -16.79 7.66 4.86
C ASP A 91 -16.86 8.20 6.29
N LYS A 92 -16.03 9.19 6.61
CA LYS A 92 -15.93 9.75 7.96
C LYS A 92 -17.18 10.54 8.36
N THR A 93 -17.91 11.06 7.37
CA THR A 93 -19.16 11.78 7.59
C THR A 93 -20.25 10.83 8.09
N LEU A 94 -20.24 9.60 7.57
CA LEU A 94 -21.18 8.55 7.98
C LEU A 94 -20.62 7.60 9.05
N GLY A 95 -19.30 7.61 9.27
CA GLY A 95 -18.61 6.70 10.20
C GLY A 95 -18.58 5.23 9.75
N VAL A 96 -18.73 4.94 8.44
CA VAL A 96 -18.90 3.59 7.92
C VAL A 96 -17.76 3.19 6.98
N TRP A 97 -17.15 2.03 7.27
CA TRP A 97 -16.25 1.35 6.35
C TRP A 97 -17.02 0.55 5.30
N SER A 98 -16.60 0.64 4.05
CA SER A 98 -17.14 -0.16 2.96
C SER A 98 -16.01 -0.65 2.04
N GLU A 99 -16.19 -1.84 1.48
CA GLU A 99 -15.26 -2.37 0.49
C GLU A 99 -15.44 -1.63 -0.85
N VAL A 100 -14.32 -1.19 -1.42
CA VAL A 100 -14.29 -0.61 -2.76
C VAL A 100 -13.97 -1.71 -3.78
N SER A 101 -12.97 -2.53 -3.47
CA SER A 101 -12.58 -3.67 -4.31
C SER A 101 -11.78 -4.67 -3.48
N SER A 102 -12.08 -5.95 -3.66
CA SER A 102 -11.32 -7.06 -3.07
C SER A 102 -10.24 -7.62 -3.99
N PHE A 103 -10.11 -7.13 -5.23
CA PHE A 103 -9.16 -7.66 -6.19
C PHE A 103 -8.60 -6.60 -7.14
N VAL A 104 -7.57 -5.89 -6.69
CA VAL A 104 -6.86 -4.86 -7.47
C VAL A 104 -5.45 -5.36 -7.78
N ILE A 105 -5.12 -5.55 -9.06
CA ILE A 105 -3.81 -6.10 -9.47
C ILE A 105 -2.72 -5.03 -9.46
N ARG A 106 -3.07 -3.79 -9.81
CA ARG A 106 -2.13 -2.66 -9.89
C ARG A 106 -2.07 -1.91 -8.56
N SER A 107 -0.98 -1.20 -8.34
CA SER A 107 -0.80 -0.34 -7.15
C SER A 107 -1.44 1.05 -7.33
N GLY A 108 -2.63 1.08 -7.90
CA GLY A 108 -3.45 2.28 -8.07
C GLY A 108 -4.80 1.94 -8.69
N MET A 109 -5.83 2.73 -8.36
CA MET A 109 -7.16 2.58 -8.95
C MET A 109 -7.97 3.87 -8.89
N LYS A 110 -8.90 4.02 -9.82
CA LYS A 110 -9.91 5.09 -9.73
C LYS A 110 -11.02 4.67 -8.76
N ILE A 111 -11.26 5.50 -7.78
CA ILE A 111 -12.37 5.39 -6.83
C ILE A 111 -13.52 6.23 -7.38
N THR A 112 -14.71 5.67 -7.39
CA THR A 112 -15.93 6.34 -7.86
C THR A 112 -17.05 6.24 -6.82
N LYS A 113 -18.18 6.89 -7.08
CA LYS A 113 -19.34 6.90 -6.16
C LYS A 113 -18.97 7.47 -4.79
N LEU A 114 -18.20 8.55 -4.81
CA LEU A 114 -18.01 9.41 -3.65
C LEU A 114 -19.17 10.41 -3.59
N VAL A 115 -19.39 10.97 -2.42
CA VAL A 115 -20.39 12.02 -2.19
C VAL A 115 -19.66 13.34 -2.01
N GLN A 116 -20.03 14.34 -2.78
CA GLN A 116 -19.46 15.68 -2.69
C GLN A 116 -19.51 16.22 -1.27
N GLY A 117 -18.41 16.76 -0.80
CA GLY A 117 -18.29 17.36 0.53
C GLY A 117 -18.03 16.36 1.65
N HIS A 118 -18.13 15.04 1.42
CA HIS A 118 -17.78 14.04 2.40
C HIS A 118 -16.27 13.87 2.53
N GLU A 119 -15.82 13.56 3.73
CA GLU A 119 -14.43 13.28 4.04
C GLU A 119 -14.19 11.76 4.04
N TYR A 120 -13.15 11.34 3.33
CA TYR A 120 -12.82 9.92 3.15
C TYR A 120 -11.42 9.59 3.65
N LYS A 121 -11.27 8.34 4.06
CA LYS A 121 -9.99 7.69 4.36
C LYS A 121 -9.99 6.31 3.70
N PHE A 122 -8.84 5.87 3.21
CA PHE A 122 -8.73 4.57 2.55
C PHE A 122 -7.80 3.65 3.32
N LYS A 123 -8.10 2.37 3.23
CA LYS A 123 -7.32 1.27 3.77
C LYS A 123 -6.95 0.33 2.64
N ILE A 124 -5.65 0.11 2.45
CA ILE A 124 -5.11 -0.74 1.39
C ILE A 124 -4.29 -1.86 2.03
N GLN A 125 -4.54 -3.10 1.61
CA GLN A 125 -3.86 -4.29 2.08
C GLN A 125 -3.33 -5.08 0.89
N ALA A 126 -2.11 -5.58 0.97
CA ALA A 126 -1.53 -6.48 -0.02
C ALA A 126 -1.83 -7.94 0.34
N VAL A 127 -2.03 -8.78 -0.66
CA VAL A 127 -2.35 -10.20 -0.49
C VAL A 127 -1.38 -11.06 -1.30
N ASN A 128 -0.84 -12.07 -0.68
CA ASN A 128 -0.13 -13.17 -1.33
C ASN A 128 -0.78 -14.51 -0.96
N LYS A 129 -0.21 -15.64 -1.38
CA LYS A 129 -0.76 -16.97 -1.09
C LYS A 129 -0.71 -17.35 0.39
N TYR A 130 0.04 -16.63 1.24
CA TYR A 130 0.19 -16.92 2.67
C TYR A 130 -0.69 -16.04 3.56
N GLY A 131 -1.26 -14.96 3.01
CA GLY A 131 -2.20 -14.13 3.74
C GLY A 131 -2.23 -12.68 3.29
N THR A 132 -2.94 -11.88 4.08
CA THR A 132 -3.17 -10.45 3.87
C THR A 132 -2.27 -9.66 4.82
N SER A 133 -1.66 -8.61 4.30
CA SER A 133 -0.80 -7.69 5.06
C SER A 133 -1.56 -6.89 6.13
N ASP A 134 -0.82 -6.25 7.01
CA ASP A 134 -1.35 -5.14 7.78
C ASP A 134 -1.77 -4.01 6.82
N PRO A 135 -2.75 -3.18 7.20
CA PRO A 135 -3.28 -2.15 6.32
C PRO A 135 -2.40 -0.91 6.28
N MET A 136 -2.12 -0.39 5.10
CA MET A 136 -1.73 1.00 4.90
C MET A 136 -2.98 1.87 4.98
N ILE A 137 -2.93 2.94 5.78
CA ILE A 137 -4.03 3.91 5.94
C ILE A 137 -3.59 5.23 5.30
N THR A 138 -4.44 5.80 4.44
CA THR A 138 -4.17 7.08 3.81
C THR A 138 -4.47 8.26 4.75
N PRO A 139 -3.93 9.45 4.46
CA PRO A 139 -4.47 10.69 4.98
C PRO A 139 -5.95 10.88 4.64
N ASP A 140 -6.59 11.84 5.29
CA ASP A 140 -7.96 12.21 5.00
C ASP A 140 -8.04 13.04 3.72
N ILE A 141 -9.11 12.89 2.95
CA ILE A 141 -9.38 13.64 1.72
C ILE A 141 -10.87 13.99 1.63
N VAL A 142 -11.18 15.22 1.21
CA VAL A 142 -12.55 15.65 0.93
C VAL A 142 -12.84 15.49 -0.56
N ALA A 143 -13.95 14.85 -0.88
CA ALA A 143 -14.42 14.72 -2.26
C ALA A 143 -15.01 16.07 -2.73
N GLN A 144 -14.24 16.83 -3.50
CA GLN A 144 -14.66 18.14 -4.01
C GLN A 144 -13.93 18.45 -5.31
N HIS A 145 -14.53 19.31 -6.12
CA HIS A 145 -13.83 19.81 -7.30
C HIS A 145 -12.59 20.64 -6.90
N PRO A 146 -11.50 20.57 -7.67
CA PRO A 146 -10.28 21.33 -7.40
C PRO A 146 -10.47 22.85 -7.60
N PHE A 147 -11.59 23.26 -8.15
CA PHE A 147 -11.94 24.66 -8.38
C PHE A 147 -13.33 24.97 -7.81
N SER A 148 -13.51 26.15 -7.30
CA SER A 148 -14.81 26.71 -6.92
C SER A 148 -15.37 27.56 -8.05
N THR A 149 -16.69 27.75 -8.08
CA THR A 149 -17.28 28.75 -8.97
C THR A 149 -16.66 30.10 -8.67
N PRO A 150 -16.30 30.89 -9.70
CA PRO A 150 -15.82 32.24 -9.48
C PRO A 150 -16.77 33.04 -8.59
N GLN A 151 -16.21 33.77 -7.65
CA GLN A 151 -17.03 34.67 -6.83
C GLN A 151 -17.70 35.70 -7.73
N LYS A 152 -18.90 36.12 -7.35
CA LYS A 152 -19.59 37.21 -8.04
C LYS A 152 -18.69 38.44 -8.01
N THR A 153 -18.20 38.85 -9.18
CA THR A 153 -17.47 40.10 -9.32
C THR A 153 -18.43 41.26 -9.12
N GLU A 154 -17.96 42.34 -8.50
CA GLU A 154 -18.70 43.57 -8.49
C GLU A 154 -18.89 44.06 -9.93
N PRO A 155 -19.98 44.82 -10.23
CA PRO A 155 -20.15 45.39 -11.55
C PRO A 155 -18.94 46.25 -11.91
N PRO A 156 -18.48 46.20 -13.17
CA PRO A 156 -17.36 47.03 -13.58
C PRO A 156 -17.69 48.52 -13.40
N VAL A 157 -16.74 49.23 -12.83
CA VAL A 157 -16.85 50.69 -12.68
C VAL A 157 -16.17 51.37 -13.87
N VAL A 158 -16.89 52.28 -14.52
CA VAL A 158 -16.33 53.09 -15.60
C VAL A 158 -15.35 54.10 -15.02
N GLN A 159 -14.06 53.94 -15.31
CA GLN A 159 -13.00 54.86 -14.85
C GLN A 159 -12.81 56.06 -15.76
N ALA A 160 -12.94 55.87 -17.06
CA ALA A 160 -12.80 56.93 -18.04
C ALA A 160 -13.60 56.60 -19.32
N ILE A 161 -14.13 57.61 -19.96
CA ILE A 161 -14.77 57.50 -21.26
C ILE A 161 -14.13 58.56 -22.18
N ALA A 162 -13.75 58.15 -23.38
CA ALA A 162 -13.30 59.03 -24.46
C ALA A 162 -14.11 58.70 -25.73
N ASN A 163 -13.94 59.49 -26.79
CA ASN A 163 -14.75 59.32 -27.99
C ASN A 163 -14.70 57.93 -28.64
N GLU A 164 -13.62 57.16 -28.40
CA GLU A 164 -13.41 55.88 -29.07
C GLU A 164 -13.19 54.68 -28.07
N TYR A 165 -13.11 54.95 -26.76
CA TYR A 165 -12.91 53.88 -25.75
C TYR A 165 -13.46 54.26 -24.39
N ALA A 166 -13.75 53.22 -23.62
CA ALA A 166 -14.06 53.29 -22.20
C ALA A 166 -13.12 52.37 -21.40
N VAL A 167 -12.62 52.83 -20.27
CA VAL A 167 -11.83 52.05 -19.35
C VAL A 167 -12.74 51.53 -18.25
N LEU A 168 -12.84 50.22 -18.14
CA LEU A 168 -13.58 49.54 -17.10
C LEU A 168 -12.61 48.88 -16.10
N LYS A 169 -12.97 48.95 -14.81
CA LYS A 169 -12.27 48.27 -13.74
C LYS A 169 -13.27 47.33 -13.07
N TRP A 170 -12.90 46.08 -12.90
CA TRP A 170 -13.66 45.06 -12.16
C TRP A 170 -12.76 44.34 -11.17
#